data_b336fe152e9d02f5b259304b62705a2a
#
_entry.id   b336fe152e9d02f5b259304b62705a2a
#
_cell.length_a   1.000
_cell.length_b   1.000
_cell.length_c   1.000
_cell.angle_alpha   90.00
_cell.angle_beta   90.00
_cell.angle_gamma   90.00
#
_symmetry.space_group_name_H-M   'P 1'
#
loop_
_entity.id
_entity.type
_entity.pdbx_description
1 polymer ?
#
loop_
_entity_poly.entity_id
_entity_poly.type
_entity_poly.pdbx_seq_one_letter_code
_entity_poly.pdbx_strand_id
1 'polypeptide(L)'
;TVLDRAARKLSANEKVLTLTSGGEMVRFPLNQLRYAEVYRNYVTLHEISDFTLKMTLGELEKHLDSRFFRAGRSLIVNLTRISRVTRKEIYLQDGTVLPLPRGVYEKLNRAIINME
;
A
#
# COMPACT_ATOMS: atom_id res chain seq x y z
N THR A 1 13.70 28.87 3.03
CA THR A 1 13.27 29.35 1.74
C THR A 1 12.02 28.65 1.26
N VAL A 2 11.48 29.14 0.17
CA VAL A 2 10.25 28.55 -0.38
C VAL A 2 10.48 27.11 -0.81
N LEU A 3 11.59 26.86 -1.46
CA LEU A 3 11.90 25.49 -1.91
C LEU A 3 12.07 24.55 -0.73
N ASP A 4 12.74 25.02 0.30
CA ASP A 4 12.94 24.19 1.48
C ASP A 4 11.62 23.87 2.15
N ARG A 5 10.73 24.85 2.20
CA ARG A 5 9.42 24.61 2.79
C ARG A 5 8.61 23.62 1.97
N ALA A 6 8.69 23.74 0.66
CA ALA A 6 8.00 22.81 -0.22
C ALA A 6 8.53 21.39 -0.03
N ALA A 7 9.85 21.27 0.04
CA ALA A 7 10.47 19.96 0.26
C ALA A 7 10.07 19.38 1.60
N ARG A 8 10.07 20.20 2.65
CA ARG A 8 9.64 19.73 3.96
C ARG A 8 8.18 19.31 3.98
N LYS A 9 7.35 20.06 3.26
CA LYS A 9 5.94 19.74 3.17
C LYS A 9 5.74 18.40 2.49
N LEU A 10 6.47 18.15 1.42
CA LEU A 10 6.43 16.86 0.76
C LEU A 10 6.92 15.76 1.69
N SER A 11 7.99 16.02 2.41
CA SER A 11 8.51 15.04 3.36
C SER A 11 7.52 14.73 4.47
N ALA A 12 6.78 15.74 4.92
CA ALA A 12 5.77 15.53 5.94
C ALA A 12 4.63 14.66 5.43
N ASN A 13 4.31 14.79 4.12
CA ASN A 13 3.28 13.97 3.51
C ASN A 13 3.78 12.61 3.08
N GLU A 14 5.08 12.47 2.95
CA GLU A 14 5.71 11.23 2.55
C GLU A 14 6.20 10.50 3.78
N LYS A 15 5.30 9.79 4.42
CA LYS A 15 5.69 9.01 5.57
C LYS A 15 6.63 7.89 5.14
N VAL A 16 7.54 7.54 6.03
CA VAL A 16 8.48 6.46 5.79
C VAL A 16 8.01 5.24 6.56
N LEU A 17 7.96 4.11 5.86
CA LEU A 17 7.64 2.84 6.47
C LEU A 17 8.94 2.20 6.92
N THR A 18 9.00 1.81 8.20
CA THR A 18 10.17 1.12 8.75
C THR A 18 9.71 -0.20 9.34
N LEU A 19 10.25 -1.28 8.83
CA LEU A 19 9.89 -2.62 9.28
C LEU A 19 11.13 -3.40 9.63
N THR A 20 11.05 -4.19 10.70
CA THR A 20 12.15 -5.03 11.14
C THR A 20 11.68 -6.47 11.20
N SER A 21 12.45 -7.37 10.60
CA SER A 21 12.13 -8.78 10.60
C SER A 21 13.42 -9.58 10.41
N GLY A 22 13.61 -10.59 11.25
CA GLY A 22 14.76 -11.49 11.11
C GLY A 22 16.10 -10.80 11.19
N GLY A 23 16.21 -9.74 11.99
CA GLY A 23 17.47 -9.02 12.12
C GLY A 23 17.72 -8.00 11.01
N GLU A 24 16.77 -7.86 10.11
CA GLU A 24 16.89 -6.95 8.99
C GLU A 24 15.87 -5.82 9.12
N MET A 25 16.29 -4.60 8.79
CA MET A 25 15.40 -3.45 8.80
C MET A 25 15.24 -2.91 7.40
N VAL A 26 13.98 -2.70 7.00
CA VAL A 26 13.64 -2.18 5.68
C VAL A 26 12.98 -0.82 5.87
N ARG A 27 13.45 0.19 5.13
CA ARG A 27 12.89 1.54 5.17
C ARG A 27 12.66 2.04 3.76
N PHE A 28 11.48 2.62 3.52
CA PHE A 28 11.19 3.25 2.24
C PHE A 28 9.98 4.16 2.39
N PRO A 29 9.83 5.15 1.50
CA PRO A 29 8.66 6.04 1.55
C PRO A 29 7.38 5.25 1.28
N LEU A 30 6.33 5.55 2.04
CA LEU A 30 5.05 4.85 1.87
C LEU A 30 4.48 4.99 0.48
N ASN A 31 4.71 6.14 -0.17
CA ASN A 31 4.13 6.36 -1.49
C ASN A 31 4.74 5.47 -2.56
N GLN A 32 5.84 4.80 -2.27
CA GLN A 32 6.45 3.86 -3.21
C GLN A 32 5.85 2.46 -3.07
N LEU A 33 5.16 2.20 -1.99
CA LEU A 33 4.51 0.91 -1.79
C LEU A 33 3.23 0.87 -2.62
N ARG A 34 3.19 -0.02 -3.61
CA ARG A 34 2.04 -0.15 -4.49
C ARG A 34 0.98 -1.05 -3.89
N TYR A 35 1.41 -2.20 -3.38
CA TYR A 35 0.51 -3.12 -2.71
C TYR A 35 1.35 -4.12 -1.93
N ALA A 36 0.69 -4.83 -1.03
CA ALA A 36 1.32 -5.88 -0.22
C ALA A 36 0.42 -7.08 -0.21
N GLU A 37 1.00 -8.26 -0.28
CA GLU A 37 0.21 -9.49 -0.23
C GLU A 37 0.85 -10.45 0.76
N VAL A 38 0.02 -11.30 1.35
CA VAL A 38 0.50 -12.29 2.29
C VAL A 38 0.32 -13.69 1.71
N TYR A 39 1.33 -14.52 1.92
CA TYR A 39 1.27 -15.93 1.61
C TYR A 39 1.82 -16.66 2.82
N ARG A 40 0.95 -17.43 3.46
CA ARG A 40 1.28 -18.12 4.72
C ARG A 40 1.71 -17.09 5.76
N ASN A 41 2.94 -17.17 6.26
CA ASN A 41 3.44 -16.27 7.30
C ASN A 41 4.31 -15.13 6.76
N TYR A 42 4.32 -14.96 5.45
CA TYR A 42 5.19 -13.97 4.82
C TYR A 42 4.38 -12.93 4.08
N VAL A 43 4.75 -11.68 4.28
CA VAL A 43 4.19 -10.53 3.56
C VAL A 43 5.21 -10.09 2.53
N THR A 44 4.77 -9.95 1.28
CA THR A 44 5.62 -9.40 0.22
C THR A 44 5.18 -7.97 -0.06
N LEU A 45 6.12 -7.04 0.06
CA LEU A 45 5.89 -5.62 -0.19
C LEU A 45 6.32 -5.32 -1.62
N HIS A 46 5.36 -4.90 -2.43
CA HIS A 46 5.63 -4.59 -3.84
C HIS A 46 5.82 -3.09 -4.00
N GLU A 47 7.07 -2.67 -4.07
CA GLU A 47 7.43 -1.28 -4.35
C GLU A 47 8.38 -1.28 -5.55
N ILE A 48 9.43 -0.46 -5.54
CA ILE A 48 10.41 -0.48 -6.64
C ILE A 48 11.13 -1.83 -6.70
N SER A 49 11.47 -2.36 -5.53
CA SER A 49 12.02 -3.71 -5.39
C SER A 49 11.15 -4.48 -4.42
N ASP A 50 10.89 -5.73 -4.70
CA ASP A 50 10.05 -6.53 -3.84
C ASP A 50 10.78 -6.98 -2.59
N PHE A 51 10.13 -6.86 -1.45
CA PHE A 51 10.67 -7.34 -0.17
C PHE A 51 9.69 -8.33 0.45
N THR A 52 10.21 -9.42 0.99
CA THR A 52 9.39 -10.41 1.67
C THR A 52 9.80 -10.48 3.13
N LEU A 53 8.83 -10.32 4.02
CA LEU A 53 9.07 -10.30 5.46
C LEU A 53 8.12 -11.27 6.16
N LYS A 54 8.61 -11.84 7.26
CA LYS A 54 7.76 -12.72 8.07
C LYS A 54 6.94 -11.86 9.03
N MET A 55 5.67 -11.66 8.68
CA MET A 55 4.75 -10.87 9.49
C MET A 55 3.34 -11.08 8.98
N THR A 56 2.35 -10.56 9.71
CA THR A 56 0.96 -10.64 9.28
C THR A 56 0.57 -9.34 8.60
N LEU A 57 -0.50 -9.38 7.79
CA LEU A 57 -1.03 -8.15 7.21
C LEU A 57 -1.56 -7.21 8.29
N GLY A 58 -2.11 -7.75 9.37
CA GLY A 58 -2.57 -6.93 10.47
C GLY A 58 -1.43 -6.13 11.11
N GLU A 59 -0.27 -6.73 11.22
CA GLU A 59 0.89 -6.04 11.75
C GLU A 59 1.35 -4.94 10.78
N LEU A 60 1.39 -5.26 9.50
CA LEU A 60 1.75 -4.28 8.49
C LEU A 60 0.76 -3.12 8.49
N GLU A 61 -0.51 -3.42 8.60
CA GLU A 61 -1.57 -2.43 8.55
C GLU A 61 -1.38 -1.34 9.61
N LYS A 62 -0.82 -1.69 10.75
CA LYS A 62 -0.57 -0.74 11.83
C LYS A 62 0.44 0.34 11.45
N HIS A 63 1.26 0.07 10.46
CA HIS A 63 2.28 1.01 10.00
C HIS A 63 1.82 1.83 8.80
N LEU A 64 0.62 1.56 8.29
CA LEU A 64 0.11 2.21 7.10
C LEU A 64 -0.92 3.29 7.47
N ASP A 65 -1.21 4.17 6.53
CA ASP A 65 -2.18 5.24 6.77
C ASP A 65 -3.40 5.04 5.86
N SER A 66 -4.25 6.08 5.79
CA SER A 66 -5.53 5.99 5.10
C SER A 66 -5.42 5.84 3.58
N ARG A 67 -4.22 6.01 3.02
CA ARG A 67 -4.05 5.81 1.57
C ARG A 67 -4.05 4.33 1.20
N PHE A 68 -4.00 3.44 2.18
CA PHE A 68 -3.97 2.01 1.94
C PHE A 68 -5.30 1.38 2.32
N PHE A 69 -5.72 0.44 1.49
CA PHE A 69 -7.00 -0.23 1.68
C PHE A 69 -6.77 -1.74 1.71
N ARG A 70 -7.31 -2.38 2.74
CA ARG A 70 -7.21 -3.83 2.85
C ARG A 70 -8.32 -4.48 2.04
N ALA A 71 -7.94 -5.09 0.92
CA ALA A 71 -8.88 -5.69 -0.01
C ALA A 71 -9.00 -7.20 0.25
N GLY A 72 -9.36 -7.56 1.49
CA GLY A 72 -9.53 -8.96 1.83
C GLY A 72 -8.48 -9.44 2.83
N ARG A 73 -8.33 -10.76 2.92
CA ARG A 73 -7.46 -11.35 3.93
C ARG A 73 -5.98 -11.32 3.56
N SER A 74 -5.68 -11.20 2.30
CA SER A 74 -4.29 -11.38 1.86
C SER A 74 -3.76 -10.25 1.01
N LEU A 75 -4.48 -9.13 0.93
CA LEU A 75 -4.07 -8.04 0.05
C LEU A 75 -4.34 -6.67 0.67
N ILE A 76 -3.33 -5.79 0.59
CA ILE A 76 -3.46 -4.37 0.91
C ILE A 76 -2.98 -3.61 -0.31
N VAL A 77 -3.72 -2.61 -0.74
CA VAL A 77 -3.38 -1.85 -1.95
C VAL A 77 -3.32 -0.37 -1.64
N ASN A 78 -2.39 0.32 -2.31
CA ASN A 78 -2.26 1.77 -2.19
C ASN A 78 -3.27 2.43 -3.13
N LEU A 79 -4.23 3.13 -2.54
CA LEU A 79 -5.31 3.75 -3.32
C LEU A 79 -4.78 4.79 -4.31
N THR A 80 -3.67 5.45 -3.99
CA THR A 80 -3.12 6.48 -4.88
C THR A 80 -2.49 5.90 -6.13
N ARG A 81 -2.25 4.58 -6.15
CA ARG A 81 -1.64 3.91 -7.29
C ARG A 81 -2.65 3.22 -8.20
N ILE A 82 -3.91 3.27 -7.85
CA ILE A 82 -4.97 2.64 -8.63
C ILE A 82 -5.33 3.51 -9.82
N SER A 83 -5.35 2.93 -11.01
CA SER A 83 -5.79 3.63 -12.20
C SER A 83 -7.25 3.32 -12.52
N ARG A 84 -7.69 2.10 -12.21
CA ARG A 84 -9.03 1.67 -12.57
C ARG A 84 -9.45 0.48 -11.69
N VAL A 85 -10.74 0.38 -11.44
CA VAL A 85 -11.29 -0.72 -10.66
C VAL A 85 -12.50 -1.28 -11.39
N THR A 86 -12.55 -2.60 -11.54
CA THR A 86 -13.75 -3.30 -12.01
C THR A 86 -14.27 -4.14 -10.85
N ARG A 87 -15.39 -4.80 -11.07
CA ARG A 87 -15.95 -5.63 -10.00
C ARG A 87 -15.10 -6.86 -9.69
N LYS A 88 -14.18 -7.19 -10.57
CA LYS A 88 -13.35 -8.38 -10.41
C LYS A 88 -11.88 -8.07 -10.22
N GLU A 89 -11.42 -6.89 -10.59
CA GLU A 89 -9.99 -6.60 -10.62
C GLU A 89 -9.69 -5.15 -10.30
N ILE A 90 -8.47 -4.96 -9.77
CA ILE A 90 -7.92 -3.62 -9.52
C ILE A 90 -6.75 -3.45 -10.49
N TYR A 91 -6.76 -2.34 -11.22
CA TYR A 91 -5.69 -2.03 -12.16
C TYR A 91 -4.84 -0.90 -11.61
N LEU A 92 -3.55 -1.16 -11.47
CA LEU A 92 -2.61 -0.15 -10.99
C LEU A 92 -2.02 0.64 -12.15
N GLN A 93 -1.47 1.80 -11.83
CA GLN A 93 -0.94 2.70 -12.85
C GLN A 93 0.25 2.12 -13.61
N ASP A 94 0.96 1.18 -13.01
CA ASP A 94 2.10 0.54 -13.64
C ASP A 94 1.73 -0.68 -14.50
N GLY A 95 0.43 -0.96 -14.62
CA GLY A 95 -0.02 -2.09 -15.41
C GLY A 95 -0.31 -3.36 -14.62
N THR A 96 -0.02 -3.34 -13.31
CA THR A 96 -0.30 -4.50 -12.47
C THR A 96 -1.80 -4.70 -12.31
N VAL A 97 -2.25 -5.94 -12.38
CA VAL A 97 -3.65 -6.30 -12.21
C VAL A 97 -3.76 -7.19 -10.98
N LEU A 98 -4.61 -6.79 -10.04
CA LEU A 98 -4.81 -7.52 -8.79
C LEU A 98 -6.25 -8.02 -8.72
N PRO A 99 -6.46 -9.23 -8.17
CA PRO A 99 -7.82 -9.74 -8.01
C PRO A 99 -8.56 -8.97 -6.93
N LEU A 100 -9.83 -8.73 -7.16
CA LEU A 100 -10.68 -8.05 -6.19
C LEU A 100 -11.64 -9.06 -5.61
N PRO A 101 -11.60 -9.31 -4.30
CA PRO A 101 -12.51 -10.28 -3.67
C PRO A 101 -13.97 -9.85 -3.83
N ARG A 102 -14.85 -10.83 -3.86
CA ARG A 102 -16.28 -10.58 -3.98
C ARG A 102 -16.77 -9.73 -2.80
N GLY A 103 -17.60 -8.75 -3.09
CA GLY A 103 -18.19 -7.92 -2.05
C GLY A 103 -17.34 -6.76 -1.60
N VAL A 104 -16.15 -6.60 -2.14
CA VAL A 104 -15.24 -5.53 -1.73
C VAL A 104 -15.33 -4.31 -2.65
N TYR A 105 -15.89 -4.48 -3.84
CA TYR A 105 -15.94 -3.43 -4.84
C TYR A 105 -16.52 -2.11 -4.33
N GLU A 106 -17.66 -2.17 -3.66
CA GLU A 106 -18.31 -0.96 -3.18
C GLU A 106 -17.51 -0.28 -2.08
N LYS A 107 -16.92 -1.07 -1.19
CA LYS A 107 -16.10 -0.53 -0.12
C LYS A 107 -14.86 0.16 -0.67
N LEU A 108 -14.26 -0.46 -1.69
CA LEU A 108 -13.08 0.10 -2.33
C LEU A 108 -13.41 1.41 -3.03
N ASN A 109 -14.51 1.44 -3.78
CA ASN A 109 -14.94 2.66 -4.45
C ASN A 109 -15.18 3.78 -3.45
N ARG A 110 -15.81 3.46 -2.33
CA ARG A 110 -16.09 4.44 -1.31
C ARG A 110 -14.80 4.99 -0.70
N ALA A 111 -13.83 4.11 -0.50
CA ALA A 111 -12.53 4.51 0.03
C ALA A 111 -11.81 5.46 -0.93
N ILE A 112 -11.88 5.18 -2.22
CA ILE A 112 -11.25 6.02 -3.23
C ILE A 112 -11.91 7.39 -3.27
N ILE A 113 -13.24 7.42 -3.25
CA ILE A 113 -13.99 8.68 -3.28
C ILE A 113 -13.69 9.52 -2.05
N ASN A 114 -13.65 8.89 -0.88
CA ASN A 114 -13.39 9.60 0.36
C ASN A 114 -11.97 10.14 0.44
N MET A 115 -11.04 9.52 -0.27
CA MET A 115 -9.66 9.97 -0.27
C MET A 115 -9.49 11.25 -1.09
N GLU A 116 -10.31 11.43 -2.09
CA GLU A 116 -10.29 12.64 -2.90
C GLU A 116 -10.94 13.80 -2.12
#